data_2ef4948eadea1da11c3e6ed5f3f15502
#
_entry.id   2ef4948eadea1da11c3e6ed5f3f15502
#
_cell.length_a   1.000
_cell.length_b   1.000
_cell.length_c   1.000
_cell.angle_alpha   90.00
_cell.angle_beta   90.00
_cell.angle_gamma   90.00
#
_symmetry.space_group_name_H-M   'P 1'
#
loop_
_entity.id
_entity.type
_entity.pdbx_description
1 polymer ?
#
loop_
_entity_poly.entity_id
_entity_poly.type
_entity_poly.pdbx_seq_one_letter_code
_entity_poly.pdbx_strand_id
1 'polypeptide(L)'
;MKNYLFLIMSICLLSIISCKNETNDPQATLSKFFDAMAKKDITSARKLCTEESKSMLDMMEMGMKMDSSKTETNKYDKNKVEFGEAKIEGDKATINVKPKEGGESLNFYLKKEKDGWKVAFDKNSMMEMGMDKMKSEGIEKADSIAKSMGELKDIDLQEIKNMGMDSMRKDIRKSLLKLDSVKRLLKK
;
A
#
# COMPACT_ATOMS: atom_id res chain seq x y z
N MET A 1 -51.55 -32.60 -1.26
CA MET A 1 -51.27 -31.14 -1.36
C MET A 1 -50.46 -30.60 -0.16
N LYS A 2 -50.42 -31.24 1.00
CA LYS A 2 -49.63 -30.73 2.15
C LYS A 2 -48.10 -30.93 2.01
N ASN A 3 -47.64 -31.92 1.25
CA ASN A 3 -46.20 -32.23 1.16
C ASN A 3 -45.42 -31.30 0.20
N TYR A 4 -46.07 -30.68 -0.76
CA TYR A 4 -45.42 -29.72 -1.68
C TYR A 4 -45.11 -28.37 -1.01
N LEU A 5 -45.91 -28.01 0.02
CA LEU A 5 -45.69 -26.79 0.77
C LEU A 5 -44.38 -26.83 1.57
N PHE A 6 -44.04 -27.97 2.13
CA PHE A 6 -42.77 -28.21 2.84
C PHE A 6 -41.54 -28.23 1.90
N LEU A 7 -41.73 -28.74 0.68
CA LEU A 7 -40.63 -28.80 -0.30
C LEU A 7 -40.28 -27.39 -0.85
N ILE A 8 -41.29 -26.52 -1.04
CA ILE A 8 -41.11 -25.13 -1.48
C ILE A 8 -40.47 -24.30 -0.37
N MET A 9 -40.81 -24.54 0.90
CA MET A 9 -40.23 -23.83 2.03
C MET A 9 -38.78 -24.21 2.29
N SER A 10 -38.37 -25.45 1.91
CA SER A 10 -36.97 -25.92 2.04
C SER A 10 -36.03 -25.31 1.00
N ILE A 11 -36.55 -24.89 -0.18
CA ILE A 11 -35.72 -24.32 -1.27
C ILE A 11 -35.44 -22.83 -1.02
N CYS A 12 -36.27 -22.11 -0.28
CA CYS A 12 -36.08 -20.70 0.05
C CYS A 12 -34.95 -20.45 1.09
N LEU A 13 -34.50 -21.49 1.83
CA LEU A 13 -33.46 -21.31 2.85
C LEU A 13 -32.01 -21.38 2.32
N LEU A 14 -31.82 -21.74 1.04
CA LEU A 14 -30.47 -21.86 0.45
C LEU A 14 -30.01 -20.62 -0.32
N SER A 15 -30.79 -19.54 -0.33
CA SER A 15 -30.42 -18.29 -1.01
C SER A 15 -29.79 -17.26 -0.08
N ILE A 16 -29.10 -17.67 0.98
CA ILE A 16 -28.15 -16.80 1.62
C ILE A 16 -26.90 -16.85 0.72
N ILE A 17 -27.00 -16.19 -0.44
CA ILE A 17 -25.83 -15.72 -1.17
C ILE A 17 -25.14 -14.80 -0.16
N SER A 18 -24.18 -15.36 0.55
CA SER A 18 -23.18 -14.61 1.28
C SER A 18 -22.62 -13.61 0.27
N CYS A 19 -23.11 -12.38 0.29
CA CYS A 19 -22.33 -11.24 -0.19
C CYS A 19 -21.04 -11.33 0.64
N LYS A 20 -20.03 -11.99 0.11
CA LYS A 20 -18.66 -11.82 0.57
C LYS A 20 -18.46 -10.31 0.46
N ASN A 21 -18.56 -9.62 1.59
CA ASN A 21 -18.13 -8.23 1.65
C ASN A 21 -16.70 -8.28 1.14
N GLU A 22 -16.49 -7.77 -0.06
CA GLU A 22 -15.19 -7.79 -0.75
C GLU A 22 -14.11 -7.07 0.07
N THR A 23 -14.50 -6.31 1.09
CA THR A 23 -13.63 -5.71 2.10
C THR A 23 -13.13 -6.71 3.16
N ASN A 24 -13.69 -7.93 3.22
CA ASN A 24 -13.22 -8.99 4.12
C ASN A 24 -12.08 -9.83 3.53
N ASP A 25 -11.72 -9.61 2.27
CA ASP A 25 -10.61 -10.25 1.59
C ASP A 25 -9.48 -9.23 1.36
N PRO A 26 -8.30 -9.40 1.98
CA PRO A 26 -7.18 -8.48 1.81
C PRO A 26 -6.68 -8.43 0.36
N GLN A 27 -6.69 -9.54 -0.38
CA GLN A 27 -6.25 -9.58 -1.77
C GLN A 27 -7.21 -8.82 -2.68
N ALA A 28 -8.52 -8.97 -2.49
CA ALA A 28 -9.52 -8.20 -3.22
C ALA A 28 -9.41 -6.69 -2.92
N THR A 29 -9.15 -6.33 -1.65
CA THR A 29 -8.93 -4.95 -1.24
C THR A 29 -7.70 -4.34 -1.93
N LEU A 30 -6.56 -5.06 -1.94
CA LEU A 30 -5.35 -4.61 -2.60
C LEU A 30 -5.55 -4.48 -4.12
N SER A 31 -6.23 -5.44 -4.76
CA SER A 31 -6.55 -5.39 -6.19
C SER A 31 -7.37 -4.15 -6.55
N LYS A 32 -8.39 -3.81 -5.74
CA LYS A 32 -9.19 -2.58 -5.91
C LYS A 32 -8.36 -1.32 -5.71
N PHE A 33 -7.44 -1.33 -4.75
CA PHE A 33 -6.51 -0.21 -4.55
C PHE A 33 -5.65 0.00 -5.79
N PHE A 34 -5.10 -1.08 -6.37
CA PHE A 34 -4.33 -1.00 -7.61
C PHE A 34 -5.17 -0.45 -8.78
N ASP A 35 -6.43 -0.88 -8.93
CA ASP A 35 -7.34 -0.35 -9.94
C ASP A 35 -7.58 1.16 -9.77
N ALA A 36 -7.80 1.61 -8.54
CA ALA A 36 -7.99 3.03 -8.24
C ALA A 36 -6.74 3.85 -8.57
N MET A 37 -5.57 3.36 -8.17
CA MET A 37 -4.28 4.00 -8.44
C MET A 37 -3.96 4.07 -9.93
N ALA A 38 -4.20 2.99 -10.68
CA ALA A 38 -4.01 2.96 -12.14
C ALA A 38 -4.89 3.99 -12.86
N LYS A 39 -6.12 4.18 -12.37
CA LYS A 39 -7.08 5.17 -12.88
C LYS A 39 -6.85 6.60 -12.37
N LYS A 40 -5.85 6.82 -11.50
CA LYS A 40 -5.62 8.07 -10.77
C LYS A 40 -6.83 8.50 -9.92
N ASP A 41 -7.68 7.56 -9.53
CA ASP A 41 -8.83 7.80 -8.65
C ASP A 41 -8.37 7.74 -7.19
N ILE A 42 -7.76 8.85 -6.75
CA ILE A 42 -7.25 8.98 -5.38
C ILE A 42 -8.39 8.96 -4.36
N THR A 43 -9.58 9.41 -4.73
CA THR A 43 -10.76 9.38 -3.85
C THR A 43 -11.14 7.94 -3.49
N SER A 44 -11.20 7.04 -4.48
CA SER A 44 -11.44 5.62 -4.25
C SER A 44 -10.28 4.94 -3.53
N ALA A 45 -9.03 5.26 -3.88
CA ALA A 45 -7.85 4.73 -3.20
C ALA A 45 -7.86 5.08 -1.70
N ARG A 46 -8.26 6.31 -1.31
CA ARG A 46 -8.38 6.75 0.09
C ARG A 46 -9.34 5.90 0.92
N LYS A 47 -10.45 5.46 0.32
CA LYS A 47 -11.43 4.61 1.01
C LYS A 47 -10.90 3.21 1.32
N LEU A 48 -9.91 2.77 0.56
CA LEU A 48 -9.29 1.45 0.66
C LEU A 48 -8.04 1.44 1.54
N CYS A 49 -7.56 2.60 1.98
CA CYS A 49 -6.37 2.76 2.81
C CYS A 49 -6.71 3.01 4.28
N THR A 50 -5.70 2.76 5.14
CA THR A 50 -5.74 3.16 6.55
C THR A 50 -5.80 4.69 6.68
N GLU A 51 -6.22 5.18 7.85
CA GLU A 51 -6.27 6.63 8.12
C GLU A 51 -4.88 7.27 7.98
N GLU A 52 -3.84 6.60 8.48
CA GLU A 52 -2.45 7.05 8.42
C GLU A 52 -1.93 7.17 6.99
N SER A 53 -2.50 6.40 6.06
CA SER A 53 -2.11 6.43 4.64
C SER A 53 -2.64 7.61 3.86
N LYS A 54 -3.65 8.31 4.39
CA LYS A 54 -4.33 9.41 3.67
C LYS A 54 -3.40 10.57 3.36
N SER A 55 -2.51 10.92 4.29
CA SER A 55 -1.54 12.00 4.07
C SER A 55 -0.57 11.69 2.92
N MET A 56 -0.15 10.42 2.78
CA MET A 56 0.70 9.99 1.68
C MET A 56 -0.03 10.08 0.33
N LEU A 57 -1.31 9.68 0.29
CA LEU A 57 -2.14 9.81 -0.90
C LEU A 57 -2.40 11.27 -1.27
N ASP A 58 -2.54 12.17 -0.29
CA ASP A 58 -2.66 13.62 -0.54
C ASP A 58 -1.40 14.18 -1.21
N MET A 59 -0.22 13.78 -0.73
CA MET A 59 1.05 14.17 -1.35
C MET A 59 1.17 13.63 -2.78
N MET A 60 0.76 12.39 -3.00
CA MET A 60 0.76 11.78 -4.33
C MET A 60 -0.22 12.49 -5.27
N GLU A 61 -1.42 12.84 -4.80
CA GLU A 61 -2.40 13.61 -5.58
C GLU A 61 -1.84 14.99 -5.98
N MET A 62 -1.19 15.67 -5.03
CA MET A 62 -0.52 16.94 -5.31
C MET A 62 0.59 16.78 -6.36
N GLY A 63 1.40 15.74 -6.27
CA GLY A 63 2.43 15.42 -7.26
C GLY A 63 1.85 15.15 -8.64
N MET A 64 0.74 14.42 -8.73
CA MET A 64 0.04 14.16 -9.99
C MET A 64 -0.54 15.43 -10.63
N LYS A 65 -1.00 16.39 -9.83
CA LYS A 65 -1.51 17.69 -10.31
C LYS A 65 -0.38 18.59 -10.82
N MET A 66 0.80 18.52 -10.22
CA MET A 66 1.95 19.34 -10.61
C MET A 66 2.65 18.84 -11.89
N ASP A 67 2.73 17.53 -12.06
CA ASP A 67 3.37 16.92 -13.24
C ASP A 67 2.64 15.62 -13.65
N SER A 68 1.60 15.79 -14.44
CA SER A 68 0.81 14.66 -14.93
C SER A 68 1.57 13.75 -15.92
N SER A 69 2.65 14.24 -16.53
CA SER A 69 3.44 13.51 -17.51
C SER A 69 4.41 12.50 -16.88
N LYS A 70 4.84 12.74 -15.64
CA LYS A 70 5.84 11.91 -14.93
C LYS A 70 5.26 10.88 -13.98
N THR A 71 3.93 10.86 -13.80
CA THR A 71 3.32 9.92 -12.87
C THR A 71 3.22 8.54 -13.51
N GLU A 72 4.14 7.66 -13.18
CA GLU A 72 4.13 6.26 -13.58
C GLU A 72 3.00 5.49 -12.88
N THR A 73 1.79 5.57 -13.42
CA THR A 73 0.65 4.76 -12.91
C THR A 73 0.68 3.32 -13.43
N ASN A 74 1.50 3.04 -14.46
CA ASN A 74 1.65 1.70 -15.04
C ASN A 74 2.06 0.62 -14.03
N LYS A 75 2.78 1.00 -12.95
CA LYS A 75 3.16 0.09 -11.87
C LYS A 75 1.98 -0.42 -11.04
N TYR A 76 0.83 0.25 -11.11
CA TYR A 76 -0.41 -0.18 -10.43
C TYR A 76 -1.38 -0.91 -11.36
N ASP A 77 -1.01 -1.17 -12.62
CA ASP A 77 -1.85 -1.96 -13.52
C ASP A 77 -1.87 -3.42 -13.05
N LYS A 78 -3.00 -3.85 -12.50
CA LYS A 78 -3.19 -5.24 -12.00
C LYS A 78 -2.98 -6.31 -13.07
N ASN A 79 -3.11 -5.96 -14.36
CA ASN A 79 -2.87 -6.91 -15.45
C ASN A 79 -1.38 -7.17 -15.65
N LYS A 80 -0.52 -6.26 -15.19
CA LYS A 80 0.95 -6.35 -15.27
C LYS A 80 1.60 -6.92 -14.02
N VAL A 81 0.82 -7.21 -12.99
CA VAL A 81 1.31 -7.77 -11.73
C VAL A 81 0.60 -9.09 -11.40
N GLU A 82 1.25 -9.87 -10.58
CA GLU A 82 0.72 -11.08 -9.97
C GLU A 82 0.66 -10.86 -8.46
N PHE A 83 -0.51 -11.10 -7.89
CA PHE A 83 -0.72 -11.02 -6.44
C PHE A 83 -0.50 -12.41 -5.83
N GLY A 84 0.45 -12.52 -4.92
CA GLY A 84 0.66 -13.72 -4.12
C GLY A 84 -0.48 -13.95 -3.12
N GLU A 85 -0.43 -15.07 -2.43
CA GLU A 85 -1.37 -15.37 -1.36
C GLU A 85 -1.20 -14.42 -0.18
N ALA A 86 -2.30 -14.04 0.44
CA ALA A 86 -2.30 -13.20 1.62
C ALA A 86 -1.83 -14.00 2.85
N LYS A 87 -0.73 -13.60 3.45
CA LYS A 87 -0.29 -14.10 4.75
C LYS A 87 -0.96 -13.26 5.83
N ILE A 88 -1.86 -13.86 6.58
CA ILE A 88 -2.67 -13.17 7.60
C ILE A 88 -2.17 -13.54 8.99
N GLU A 89 -1.84 -12.52 9.78
CA GLU A 89 -1.38 -12.64 11.16
C GLU A 89 -2.21 -11.67 12.03
N GLY A 90 -3.29 -12.18 12.62
CA GLY A 90 -4.22 -11.39 13.42
C GLY A 90 -4.95 -10.34 12.59
N ASP A 91 -4.66 -9.08 12.86
CA ASP A 91 -5.22 -7.90 12.17
C ASP A 91 -4.32 -7.36 11.04
N LYS A 92 -3.24 -8.06 10.72
CA LYS A 92 -2.30 -7.70 9.65
C LYS A 92 -2.35 -8.74 8.53
N ALA A 93 -2.17 -8.28 7.31
CA ALA A 93 -1.97 -9.14 6.15
C ALA A 93 -0.81 -8.62 5.31
N THR A 94 -0.01 -9.53 4.78
CA THR A 94 1.08 -9.23 3.85
C THR A 94 0.81 -9.94 2.53
N ILE A 95 0.89 -9.22 1.43
CA ILE A 95 0.69 -9.74 0.07
C ILE A 95 1.89 -9.37 -0.76
N ASN A 96 2.58 -10.39 -1.29
CA ASN A 96 3.67 -10.18 -2.23
C ASN A 96 3.08 -9.85 -3.61
N VAL A 97 3.57 -8.79 -4.24
CA VAL A 97 3.16 -8.38 -5.59
C VAL A 97 4.37 -8.42 -6.49
N LYS A 98 4.29 -9.23 -7.56
CA LYS A 98 5.37 -9.46 -8.51
C LYS A 98 4.99 -8.93 -9.90
N PRO A 99 5.83 -8.12 -10.57
CA PRO A 99 5.64 -7.77 -11.96
C PRO A 99 5.72 -8.99 -12.89
N LYS A 100 4.80 -9.14 -13.84
CA LYS A 100 4.77 -10.27 -14.80
C LYS A 100 5.89 -10.18 -15.86
N GLU A 101 6.27 -8.98 -16.23
CA GLU A 101 7.31 -8.71 -17.24
C GLU A 101 8.75 -8.75 -16.65
N GLY A 102 8.90 -9.30 -15.46
CA GLY A 102 10.18 -9.30 -14.73
C GLY A 102 10.35 -8.05 -13.89
N GLY A 103 11.20 -8.16 -12.88
CA GLY A 103 11.41 -7.11 -11.89
C GLY A 103 11.28 -7.66 -10.47
N GLU A 104 11.50 -6.79 -9.51
CA GLU A 104 11.49 -7.14 -8.10
C GLU A 104 10.07 -7.20 -7.56
N SER A 105 9.81 -8.20 -6.73
CA SER A 105 8.57 -8.29 -5.98
C SER A 105 8.59 -7.36 -4.77
N LEU A 106 7.43 -6.83 -4.40
CA LEU A 106 7.24 -5.97 -3.25
C LEU A 106 6.16 -6.55 -2.32
N ASN A 107 6.39 -6.46 -1.02
CA ASN A 107 5.38 -6.82 -0.03
C ASN A 107 4.49 -5.61 0.25
N PHE A 108 3.18 -5.80 0.08
CA PHE A 108 2.18 -4.83 0.49
C PHE A 108 1.56 -5.27 1.81
N TYR A 109 1.41 -4.31 2.72
CA TYR A 109 0.84 -4.53 4.04
C TYR A 109 -0.59 -4.03 4.09
N LEU A 110 -1.45 -4.78 4.76
CA LEU A 110 -2.83 -4.40 5.02
C LEU A 110 -3.11 -4.56 6.51
N LYS A 111 -4.03 -3.74 6.99
CA LYS A 111 -4.54 -3.78 8.37
C LYS A 111 -6.03 -4.01 8.35
N LYS A 112 -6.50 -4.85 9.26
CA LYS A 112 -7.93 -5.08 9.42
C LYS A 112 -8.51 -4.02 10.34
N GLU A 113 -9.48 -3.26 9.82
CA GLU A 113 -10.26 -2.27 10.55
C GLU A 113 -11.71 -2.74 10.72
N LYS A 114 -12.55 -1.93 11.36
CA LYS A 114 -13.96 -2.29 11.64
C LYS A 114 -14.78 -2.56 10.37
N ASP A 115 -14.47 -1.84 9.29
CA ASP A 115 -15.14 -1.90 7.99
C ASP A 115 -14.43 -2.79 6.96
N GLY A 116 -13.41 -3.55 7.38
CA GLY A 116 -12.70 -4.51 6.56
C GLY A 116 -11.19 -4.27 6.47
N TRP A 117 -10.56 -4.91 5.49
CA TRP A 117 -9.13 -4.74 5.23
C TRP A 117 -8.85 -3.39 4.57
N LYS A 118 -7.76 -2.75 5.00
CA LYS A 118 -7.26 -1.47 4.50
C LYS A 118 -5.81 -1.60 4.10
N VAL A 119 -5.43 -1.01 2.99
CA VAL A 119 -4.03 -0.97 2.55
C VAL A 119 -3.26 0.02 3.41
N ALA A 120 -2.19 -0.44 4.04
CA ALA A 120 -1.26 0.40 4.76
C ALA A 120 -0.24 0.99 3.76
N PHE A 121 -0.51 2.21 3.33
CA PHE A 121 0.31 2.97 2.38
C PHE A 121 0.83 4.25 3.04
N ASP A 122 1.28 4.11 4.27
CA ASP A 122 1.89 5.16 5.07
C ASP A 122 3.42 5.06 5.05
N LYS A 123 4.06 6.06 5.65
CA LYS A 123 5.52 6.15 5.71
C LYS A 123 6.17 4.92 6.37
N ASN A 124 5.56 4.39 7.44
CA ASN A 124 6.11 3.24 8.16
C ASN A 124 6.04 1.98 7.28
N SER A 125 4.89 1.74 6.65
CA SER A 125 4.70 0.62 5.74
C SER A 125 5.62 0.69 4.52
N MET A 126 5.83 1.89 3.96
CA MET A 126 6.79 2.08 2.87
C MET A 126 8.24 1.82 3.31
N MET A 127 8.59 2.21 4.53
CA MET A 127 9.89 1.91 5.11
C MET A 127 10.07 0.39 5.31
N GLU A 128 9.05 -0.30 5.83
CA GLU A 128 9.04 -1.75 6.01
C GLU A 128 9.20 -2.49 4.67
N MET A 129 8.48 -2.05 3.63
CA MET A 129 8.65 -2.56 2.25
C MET A 129 10.09 -2.40 1.75
N GLY A 130 10.69 -1.25 1.99
CA GLY A 130 12.10 -0.98 1.63
C GLY A 130 13.08 -1.86 2.40
N MET A 131 12.84 -2.10 3.68
CA MET A 131 13.65 -2.99 4.51
C MET A 131 13.54 -4.46 4.09
N ASP A 132 12.34 -4.93 3.80
CA ASP A 132 12.10 -6.28 3.30
C ASP A 132 12.83 -6.52 1.97
N LYS A 133 12.80 -5.53 1.09
CA LYS A 133 13.55 -5.56 -0.14
C LYS A 133 15.05 -5.69 0.11
N MET A 134 15.62 -4.86 0.98
CA MET A 134 17.05 -4.93 1.31
C MET A 134 17.45 -6.28 1.93
N LYS A 135 16.59 -6.85 2.79
CA LYS A 135 16.82 -8.19 3.36
C LYS A 135 16.79 -9.27 2.29
N SER A 136 15.86 -9.19 1.33
CA SER A 136 15.77 -10.15 0.23
C SER A 136 16.97 -10.10 -0.73
N GLU A 137 17.62 -8.95 -0.82
CA GLU A 137 18.86 -8.75 -1.61
C GLU A 137 20.15 -9.13 -0.85
N GLY A 138 20.02 -9.66 0.38
CA GLY A 138 21.17 -10.09 1.18
C GLY A 138 22.07 -8.96 1.67
N ILE A 139 21.53 -7.75 1.82
CA ILE A 139 22.25 -6.60 2.32
C ILE A 139 22.43 -6.74 3.84
N GLU A 140 23.60 -7.23 4.28
CA GLU A 140 23.91 -7.46 5.70
C GLU A 140 23.80 -6.21 6.60
N LYS A 141 23.80 -5.01 6.00
CA LYS A 141 23.69 -3.72 6.70
C LYS A 141 22.27 -3.16 6.76
N ALA A 142 21.24 -3.97 6.45
CA ALA A 142 19.84 -3.53 6.48
C ALA A 142 19.44 -2.87 7.79
N ASP A 143 19.93 -3.38 8.93
CA ASP A 143 19.66 -2.82 10.27
C ASP A 143 20.31 -1.44 10.49
N SER A 144 21.51 -1.21 9.96
CA SER A 144 22.17 0.10 10.03
C SER A 144 21.46 1.14 9.18
N ILE A 145 20.93 0.73 8.03
CA ILE A 145 20.13 1.56 7.13
C ILE A 145 18.76 1.84 7.76
N ALA A 146 18.14 0.83 8.38
CA ALA A 146 16.90 0.99 9.14
C ALA A 146 17.02 2.04 10.24
N LYS A 147 18.14 2.05 10.97
CA LYS A 147 18.43 3.05 12.00
C LYS A 147 18.58 4.45 11.40
N SER A 148 19.29 4.59 10.28
CA SER A 148 19.44 5.87 9.58
C SER A 148 18.13 6.36 8.95
N MET A 149 17.27 5.44 8.52
CA MET A 149 15.92 5.75 8.03
C MET A 149 14.96 6.04 9.19
N GLY A 150 15.17 5.45 10.37
CA GLY A 150 14.42 5.76 11.59
C GLY A 150 14.52 7.22 12.00
N GLU A 151 15.67 7.86 11.76
CA GLU A 151 15.84 9.31 11.96
C GLU A 151 15.00 10.16 10.99
N LEU A 152 14.55 9.59 9.86
CA LEU A 152 13.59 10.21 8.94
C LEU A 152 12.13 10.03 9.41
N LYS A 153 11.91 9.21 10.44
CA LYS A 153 10.59 8.92 11.01
C LYS A 153 9.94 10.17 11.63
N ASP A 154 10.75 11.09 12.14
CA ASP A 154 10.32 12.32 12.81
C ASP A 154 9.94 13.45 11.83
N ILE A 155 10.00 13.21 10.51
CA ILE A 155 9.50 14.18 9.53
C ILE A 155 7.98 14.10 9.52
N ASP A 156 7.33 15.10 10.09
CA ASP A 156 5.86 15.22 10.09
C ASP A 156 5.37 15.56 8.66
N LEU A 157 4.64 14.62 8.06
CA LEU A 157 4.05 14.80 6.73
C LEU A 157 2.99 15.91 6.72
N GLN A 158 2.38 16.23 7.86
CA GLN A 158 1.46 17.36 7.99
C GLN A 158 2.22 18.69 7.98
N GLU A 159 3.41 18.71 8.56
CA GLU A 159 4.30 19.85 8.54
C GLU A 159 4.79 20.17 7.11
N ILE A 160 5.14 19.13 6.34
CA ILE A 160 5.50 19.27 4.92
C ILE A 160 4.33 19.82 4.10
N LYS A 161 3.09 19.38 4.37
CA LYS A 161 1.89 19.86 3.68
C LYS A 161 1.62 21.34 3.94
N ASN A 162 1.99 21.83 5.12
CA ASN A 162 1.80 23.22 5.56
C ASN A 162 2.99 24.14 5.23
N MET A 163 4.13 23.57 4.89
CA MET A 163 5.31 24.31 4.47
C MET A 163 5.15 24.82 3.03
N GLY A 164 5.42 26.09 2.83
CA GLY A 164 5.55 26.64 1.49
C GLY A 164 6.67 25.94 0.69
N MET A 165 6.59 25.99 -0.65
CA MET A 165 7.48 25.26 -1.57
C MET A 165 8.99 25.44 -1.31
N ASP A 166 9.41 26.56 -0.76
CA ASP A 166 10.84 26.84 -0.50
C ASP A 166 11.38 26.10 0.72
N SER A 167 10.57 25.94 1.78
CA SER A 167 10.92 25.11 2.94
C SER A 167 10.99 23.64 2.55
N MET A 168 10.03 23.18 1.75
CA MET A 168 9.99 21.80 1.23
C MET A 168 11.24 21.45 0.41
N ARG A 169 11.73 22.37 -0.45
CA ARG A 169 12.99 22.18 -1.20
C ARG A 169 14.20 22.04 -0.28
N LYS A 170 14.24 22.79 0.81
CA LYS A 170 15.34 22.76 1.79
C LYS A 170 15.40 21.43 2.53
N ASP A 171 14.24 20.90 2.96
CA ASP A 171 14.16 19.65 3.69
C ASP A 171 14.35 18.41 2.81
N ILE A 172 13.84 18.45 1.57
CA ILE A 172 14.14 17.42 0.56
C ILE A 172 15.64 17.40 0.27
N ARG A 173 16.30 18.56 0.13
CA ARG A 173 17.76 18.63 -0.06
C ARG A 173 18.52 18.01 1.12
N LYS A 174 18.11 18.30 2.35
CA LYS A 174 18.69 17.74 3.57
C LYS A 174 18.51 16.21 3.66
N SER A 175 17.34 15.72 3.26
CA SER A 175 17.03 14.29 3.20
C SER A 175 17.84 13.58 2.11
N LEU A 176 18.02 14.20 0.94
CA LEU A 176 18.87 13.69 -0.14
C LEU A 176 20.35 13.60 0.27
N LEU A 177 20.86 14.57 1.01
CA LEU A 177 22.22 14.54 1.53
C LEU A 177 22.42 13.39 2.55
N LYS A 178 21.42 13.10 3.38
CA LYS A 178 21.42 11.92 4.27
C LYS A 178 21.38 10.61 3.48
N LEU A 179 20.58 10.54 2.42
CA LEU A 179 20.53 9.37 1.52
C LEU A 179 21.86 9.12 0.82
N ASP A 180 22.55 10.17 0.41
CA ASP A 180 23.87 10.06 -0.24
C ASP A 180 24.94 9.56 0.75
N SER A 181 24.85 9.91 2.03
CA SER A 181 25.69 9.36 3.07
C SER A 181 25.45 7.85 3.29
N VAL A 182 24.20 7.41 3.26
CA VAL A 182 23.81 5.98 3.31
C VAL A 182 24.34 5.24 2.09
N LYS A 183 24.23 5.84 0.91
CA LYS A 183 24.73 5.26 -0.35
C LYS A 183 26.27 5.07 -0.34
N ARG A 184 27.00 5.94 0.33
CA ARG A 184 28.47 5.79 0.54
C ARG A 184 28.81 4.65 1.51
N LEU A 185 27.95 4.40 2.50
CA LEU A 185 28.13 3.28 3.44
C LEU A 185 27.90 1.91 2.77
N LEU A 186 27.03 1.86 1.74
CA LEU A 186 26.72 0.65 0.96
C LEU A 186 27.83 0.29 -0.05
N LYS A 187 28.71 1.25 -0.40
CA LYS A 187 29.80 1.03 -1.38
C LYS A 187 31.14 0.59 -0.73
N LYS A 188 31.19 0.47 0.58
CA LYS A 188 32.34 -0.09 1.34
C LYS A 188 32.03 -1.51 1.80
#